data_5897369f432a60f8daae0a531fba0340
#
_entry.id   5897369f432a60f8daae0a531fba0340
#
_cell.length_a   1.000
_cell.length_b   1.000
_cell.length_c   1.000
_cell.angle_alpha   90.00
_cell.angle_beta   90.00
_cell.angle_gamma   90.00
#
_symmetry.space_group_name_H-M   'P 1'
#
loop_
_entity.id
_entity.type
_entity.pdbx_description
1 polymer ?
#
loop_
_entity_poly.entity_id
_entity_poly.type
_entity_poly.pdbx_seq_one_letter_code
_entity_poly.pdbx_strand_id
1 'polypeptide(L)'
;MLRTTSVTGRATLNAVKHLNTELGEVGGVLMLVGAELTGGDVLSDPQIRGRLSEHTLTAYEVDTATGRAHWQRFLKNCEDVLLPYLPDVERGLFSSRLAGYLWRRTQGYVGDTTRLLIDATAAAIETGAPLDHAILDPIWVSQRARDAQIDPTRVKAARRAAASRVPR
;
A
#
# COMPACT_ATOMS: atom_id res chain seq x y z
N MET A 1 -6.63 2.80 16.48
CA MET A 1 -5.57 3.53 17.22
C MET A 1 -5.45 2.94 18.60
N LEU A 2 -4.42 2.14 18.88
CA LEU A 2 -4.17 1.55 20.21
C LEU A 2 -3.57 2.63 21.11
N ARG A 3 -4.39 3.23 21.96
CA ARG A 3 -3.94 4.16 22.98
C ARG A 3 -3.44 3.37 24.20
N THR A 4 -2.16 3.45 24.52
CA THR A 4 -1.54 2.78 25.66
C THR A 4 -1.87 3.43 27.02
N THR A 5 -2.62 4.52 27.04
CA THR A 5 -3.10 5.17 28.27
C THR A 5 -4.20 4.39 28.99
N SER A 6 -4.76 3.35 28.35
CA SER A 6 -5.71 2.43 29.00
C SER A 6 -4.95 1.20 29.55
N VAL A 7 -5.52 0.57 30.61
CA VAL A 7 -5.02 -0.71 31.15
C VAL A 7 -4.86 -1.77 30.05
N THR A 8 -5.77 -1.79 29.09
CA THR A 8 -5.75 -2.66 27.90
C THR A 8 -4.54 -2.39 26.99
N GLY A 9 -4.15 -1.14 26.80
CA GLY A 9 -3.00 -0.79 25.95
C GLY A 9 -1.68 -1.29 26.53
N ARG A 10 -1.48 -1.18 27.85
CA ARG A 10 -0.28 -1.74 28.53
C ARG A 10 -0.23 -3.26 28.49
N ALA A 11 -1.38 -3.93 28.67
CA ALA A 11 -1.45 -5.37 28.56
C ALA A 11 -1.07 -5.86 27.15
N THR A 12 -1.59 -5.20 26.11
CA THR A 12 -1.23 -5.49 24.70
C THR A 12 0.27 -5.28 24.45
N LEU A 13 0.85 -4.19 24.95
CA LEU A 13 2.27 -3.91 24.82
C LEU A 13 3.13 -5.00 25.46
N ASN A 14 2.78 -5.43 26.67
CA ASN A 14 3.47 -6.51 27.39
C ASN A 14 3.33 -7.84 26.65
N ALA A 15 2.18 -8.15 26.07
CA ALA A 15 1.98 -9.35 25.25
C ALA A 15 2.88 -9.34 24.01
N VAL A 16 3.00 -8.19 23.29
CA VAL A 16 3.89 -8.05 22.15
C VAL A 16 5.37 -8.25 22.56
N LYS A 17 5.80 -7.68 23.70
CA LYS A 17 7.15 -7.87 24.22
C LYS A 17 7.43 -9.34 24.56
N HIS A 18 6.50 -10.00 25.22
CA HIS A 18 6.63 -11.41 25.58
C HIS A 18 6.72 -12.29 24.35
N LEU A 19 5.80 -12.12 23.37
CA LEU A 19 5.84 -12.84 22.10
C LEU A 19 7.15 -12.65 21.37
N ASN A 20 7.69 -11.42 21.31
CA ASN A 20 8.95 -11.16 20.64
C ASN A 20 10.13 -11.86 21.35
N THR A 21 10.10 -11.97 22.67
CA THR A 21 11.13 -12.69 23.44
C THR A 21 11.06 -14.18 23.18
N GLU A 22 9.88 -14.81 23.34
CA GLU A 22 9.64 -16.23 23.09
C GLU A 22 10.00 -16.65 21.65
N LEU A 23 9.61 -15.84 20.67
CA LEU A 23 9.98 -16.08 19.27
C LEU A 23 11.49 -16.00 19.07
N GLY A 24 12.18 -15.06 19.72
CA GLY A 24 13.63 -14.92 19.63
C GLY A 24 14.36 -16.16 20.16
N GLU A 25 13.86 -16.82 21.21
CA GLU A 25 14.45 -18.04 21.77
C GLU A 25 14.40 -19.24 20.83
N VAL A 26 13.39 -19.29 19.94
CA VAL A 26 13.24 -20.35 18.93
C VAL A 26 13.69 -19.91 17.52
N GLY A 27 14.37 -18.77 17.39
CA GLY A 27 14.82 -18.24 16.10
C GLY A 27 13.70 -17.69 15.23
N GLY A 28 12.53 -17.40 15.81
CA GLY A 28 11.39 -16.80 15.13
C GLY A 28 11.49 -15.27 15.01
N VAL A 29 10.68 -14.69 14.13
CA VAL A 29 10.62 -13.25 13.90
C VAL A 29 9.17 -12.76 14.04
N LEU A 30 8.96 -11.66 14.77
CA LEU A 30 7.67 -10.98 14.85
C LEU A 30 7.60 -9.87 13.82
N MET A 31 6.61 -9.93 12.93
CA MET A 31 6.32 -8.88 11.97
C MET A 31 5.01 -8.18 12.34
N LEU A 32 5.08 -6.86 12.57
CA LEU A 32 3.91 -6.01 12.79
C LEU A 32 3.60 -5.26 11.49
N VAL A 33 2.39 -5.44 10.96
CA VAL A 33 1.93 -4.77 9.74
C VAL A 33 0.71 -3.92 10.07
N GLY A 34 0.73 -2.67 9.66
CA GLY A 34 -0.40 -1.76 9.88
C GLY A 34 -0.16 -0.38 9.29
N ALA A 35 -1.22 0.44 9.26
CA ALA A 35 -1.12 1.84 8.90
C ALA A 35 -0.75 2.67 10.14
N GLU A 36 0.12 3.67 9.93
CA GLU A 36 0.51 4.65 10.99
C GLU A 36 1.09 4.02 12.27
N LEU A 37 1.77 2.88 12.14
CA LEU A 37 2.40 2.20 13.28
C LEU A 37 3.38 3.12 14.02
N THR A 38 4.10 3.99 13.31
CA THR A 38 5.09 4.93 13.86
C THR A 38 4.50 6.03 14.74
N GLY A 39 3.22 6.35 14.57
CA GLY A 39 2.49 7.31 15.40
C GLY A 39 1.82 6.68 16.62
N GLY A 40 1.89 5.36 16.76
CA GLY A 40 1.29 4.61 17.86
C GLY A 40 2.21 4.50 19.07
N ASP A 41 1.60 4.42 20.26
CA ASP A 41 2.32 4.28 21.53
C ASP A 41 3.18 3.00 21.62
N VAL A 42 2.87 1.97 20.81
CA VAL A 42 3.63 0.70 20.81
C VAL A 42 5.06 0.89 20.33
N LEU A 43 5.26 1.68 19.27
CA LEU A 43 6.59 1.96 18.72
C LEU A 43 7.28 3.15 19.40
N SER A 44 6.60 3.88 20.29
CA SER A 44 7.23 4.91 21.11
C SER A 44 8.01 4.32 22.29
N ASP A 45 7.77 3.05 22.66
CA ASP A 45 8.50 2.35 23.71
C ASP A 45 9.96 2.07 23.27
N PRO A 46 10.98 2.61 23.99
CA PRO A 46 12.38 2.46 23.58
C PRO A 46 12.86 1.00 23.52
N GLN A 47 12.28 0.11 24.33
CA GLN A 47 12.67 -1.31 24.37
C GLN A 47 12.17 -2.07 23.12
N ILE A 48 11.03 -1.66 22.57
CA ILE A 48 10.52 -2.21 21.32
C ILE A 48 11.26 -1.59 20.14
N ARG A 49 11.36 -0.26 20.13
CA ARG A 49 11.98 0.48 19.02
C ARG A 49 13.43 0.07 18.76
N GLY A 50 14.19 -0.21 19.80
CA GLY A 50 15.59 -0.64 19.67
C GLY A 50 15.77 -2.05 19.09
N ARG A 51 14.69 -2.83 18.93
CA ARG A 51 14.70 -4.21 18.43
C ARG A 51 13.96 -4.39 17.11
N LEU A 52 13.34 -3.34 16.58
CA LEU A 52 12.56 -3.37 15.34
C LEU A 52 13.34 -2.75 14.19
N SER A 53 13.30 -3.42 13.05
CA SER A 53 13.61 -2.81 11.76
C SER A 53 12.33 -2.26 11.15
N GLU A 54 12.26 -0.95 10.97
CA GLU A 54 11.09 -0.29 10.39
C GLU A 54 11.21 -0.24 8.87
N HIS A 55 10.19 -0.77 8.18
CA HIS A 55 10.07 -0.69 6.73
C HIS A 55 8.78 0.04 6.36
N THR A 56 8.92 1.21 5.78
CA THR A 56 7.78 2.01 5.31
C THR A 56 7.51 1.72 3.83
N LEU A 57 6.32 1.20 3.53
CA LEU A 57 5.84 1.07 2.16
C LEU A 57 5.22 2.40 1.71
N THR A 58 5.91 3.11 0.83
CA THR A 58 5.43 4.36 0.25
C THR A 58 4.63 4.09 -1.03
N ALA A 59 3.74 5.02 -1.38
CA ALA A 59 3.09 4.98 -2.68
C ALA A 59 4.11 5.19 -3.81
N TYR A 60 3.85 4.60 -4.96
CA TYR A 60 4.68 4.81 -6.16
C TYR A 60 4.63 6.28 -6.61
N GLU A 61 5.78 6.85 -6.85
CA GLU A 61 5.92 8.19 -7.45
C GLU A 61 6.31 8.06 -8.93
N VAL A 62 5.75 8.93 -9.78
CA VAL A 62 5.99 8.91 -11.23
C VAL A 62 6.68 10.18 -11.75
N ASP A 63 7.15 11.02 -10.85
CA ASP A 63 7.79 12.29 -11.18
C ASP A 63 9.17 12.07 -11.85
N THR A 64 9.83 10.95 -11.55
CA THR A 64 11.14 10.58 -12.14
C THR A 64 11.01 9.43 -13.14
N ALA A 65 11.98 9.28 -14.02
CA ALA A 65 12.04 8.15 -14.95
C ALA A 65 12.10 6.81 -14.19
N THR A 66 12.90 6.74 -13.13
CA THR A 66 13.02 5.55 -12.27
C THR A 66 11.70 5.22 -11.57
N GLY A 67 11.02 6.23 -11.02
CA GLY A 67 9.71 6.04 -10.37
C GLY A 67 8.66 5.52 -11.36
N ARG A 68 8.62 6.08 -12.58
CA ARG A 68 7.75 5.57 -13.66
C ARG A 68 8.07 4.11 -14.02
N ALA A 69 9.35 3.76 -14.12
CA ALA A 69 9.76 2.39 -14.42
C ALA A 69 9.34 1.41 -13.32
N HIS A 70 9.46 1.80 -12.05
CA HIS A 70 9.00 0.98 -10.91
C HIS A 70 7.48 0.81 -10.93
N TRP A 71 6.72 1.88 -11.19
CA TRP A 71 5.27 1.84 -11.33
C TRP A 71 4.84 0.90 -12.46
N GLN A 72 5.43 1.04 -13.65
CA GLN A 72 5.13 0.19 -14.79
C GLN A 72 5.48 -1.29 -14.52
N ARG A 73 6.59 -1.56 -13.83
CA ARG A 73 6.97 -2.92 -13.44
C ARG A 73 5.94 -3.53 -12.47
N PHE A 74 5.48 -2.77 -11.49
CA PHE A 74 4.42 -3.21 -10.58
C PHE A 74 3.13 -3.54 -11.36
N LEU A 75 2.69 -2.66 -12.25
CA LEU A 75 1.52 -2.90 -13.09
C LEU A 75 1.69 -4.11 -14.01
N LYS A 76 2.89 -4.32 -14.55
CA LYS A 76 3.20 -5.52 -15.35
C LYS A 76 3.05 -6.80 -14.53
N ASN A 77 3.50 -6.80 -13.28
CA ASN A 77 3.30 -7.95 -12.40
C ASN A 77 1.80 -8.21 -12.13
N CYS A 78 1.01 -7.15 -11.93
CA CYS A 78 -0.45 -7.29 -11.82
C CYS A 78 -1.07 -7.83 -13.12
N GLU A 79 -0.58 -7.37 -14.26
CA GLU A 79 -0.99 -7.80 -15.59
C GLU A 79 -0.72 -9.29 -15.79
N ASP A 80 0.48 -9.76 -15.48
CA ASP A 80 0.85 -11.18 -15.60
C ASP A 80 -0.04 -12.11 -14.77
N VAL A 81 -0.59 -11.62 -13.64
CA VAL A 81 -1.52 -12.37 -12.79
C VAL A 81 -2.96 -12.33 -13.31
N LEU A 82 -3.41 -11.17 -13.81
CA LEU A 82 -4.83 -10.96 -14.14
C LEU A 82 -5.19 -11.26 -15.59
N LEU A 83 -4.27 -11.11 -16.55
CA LEU A 83 -4.52 -11.37 -17.97
C LEU A 83 -5.05 -12.77 -18.28
N PRO A 84 -4.62 -13.86 -17.60
CA PRO A 84 -5.19 -15.19 -17.85
C PRO A 84 -6.71 -15.30 -17.66
N TYR A 85 -7.30 -14.36 -16.92
CA TYR A 85 -8.73 -14.30 -16.64
C TYR A 85 -9.50 -13.35 -17.56
N LEU A 86 -8.80 -12.57 -18.38
CA LEU A 86 -9.38 -11.57 -19.29
C LEU A 86 -9.21 -12.04 -20.74
N PRO A 87 -10.28 -12.53 -21.39
CA PRO A 87 -10.22 -12.88 -22.80
C PRO A 87 -9.94 -11.62 -23.64
N ASP A 88 -9.23 -11.80 -24.73
CA ASP A 88 -8.98 -10.76 -25.74
C ASP A 88 -8.25 -9.49 -25.26
N VAL A 89 -7.53 -9.57 -24.14
CA VAL A 89 -6.74 -8.45 -23.61
C VAL A 89 -5.25 -8.63 -23.94
N GLU A 90 -4.70 -7.66 -24.64
CA GLU A 90 -3.28 -7.64 -24.97
C GLU A 90 -2.41 -7.20 -23.80
N ARG A 91 -1.18 -7.72 -23.74
CA ARG A 91 -0.15 -7.26 -22.83
C ARG A 91 0.13 -5.76 -23.01
N GLY A 92 0.36 -5.05 -21.92
CA GLY A 92 0.56 -3.61 -21.92
C GLY A 92 -0.71 -2.82 -21.61
N LEU A 93 -1.83 -3.48 -21.34
CA LEU A 93 -3.06 -2.81 -20.94
C LEU A 93 -2.87 -1.98 -19.67
N PHE A 94 -2.37 -2.58 -18.59
CA PHE A 94 -2.18 -1.88 -17.31
C PHE A 94 -0.85 -1.13 -17.29
N SER A 95 0.23 -1.78 -17.73
CA SER A 95 1.60 -1.27 -17.61
C SER A 95 1.94 -0.16 -18.58
N SER A 96 1.17 -0.01 -19.66
CA SER A 96 1.37 1.02 -20.69
C SER A 96 0.13 1.89 -20.89
N ARG A 97 -0.95 1.31 -21.44
CA ARG A 97 -2.14 2.06 -21.88
C ARG A 97 -2.87 2.76 -20.73
N LEU A 98 -3.08 2.07 -19.62
CA LEU A 98 -3.80 2.57 -18.45
C LEU A 98 -2.88 3.05 -17.32
N ALA A 99 -1.55 2.95 -17.45
CA ALA A 99 -0.61 3.23 -16.37
C ALA A 99 -0.78 4.65 -15.76
N GLY A 100 -0.93 5.66 -16.59
CA GLY A 100 -1.15 7.04 -16.14
C GLY A 100 -2.52 7.26 -15.52
N TYR A 101 -3.55 6.62 -16.05
CA TYR A 101 -4.89 6.67 -15.49
C TYR A 101 -4.94 5.99 -14.12
N LEU A 102 -4.42 4.77 -13.99
CA LEU A 102 -4.38 4.02 -12.74
C LEU A 102 -3.62 4.80 -11.66
N TRP A 103 -2.49 5.42 -12.02
CA TRP A 103 -1.76 6.25 -11.08
C TRP A 103 -2.57 7.46 -10.61
N ARG A 104 -3.26 8.16 -11.51
CA ARG A 104 -4.12 9.30 -11.13
C ARG A 104 -5.25 8.88 -10.20
N ARG A 105 -5.88 7.73 -10.46
CA ARG A 105 -6.98 7.21 -9.64
C ARG A 105 -6.53 6.79 -8.25
N THR A 106 -5.39 6.12 -8.14
CA THR A 106 -4.94 5.48 -6.91
C THR A 106 -3.79 6.22 -6.23
N GLN A 107 -3.26 7.27 -6.88
CA GLN A 107 -2.11 8.04 -6.39
C GLN A 107 -0.91 7.17 -6.04
N GLY A 108 -0.75 6.05 -6.75
CA GLY A 108 0.34 5.10 -6.57
C GLY A 108 0.25 4.24 -5.30
N TYR A 109 -0.87 4.24 -4.59
CA TYR A 109 -1.07 3.35 -3.45
C TYR A 109 -1.30 1.92 -3.92
N VAL A 110 -0.43 0.99 -3.48
CA VAL A 110 -0.45 -0.42 -3.90
C VAL A 110 -1.80 -1.06 -3.60
N GLY A 111 -2.31 -0.91 -2.38
CA GLY A 111 -3.58 -1.50 -1.95
C GLY A 111 -4.77 -1.02 -2.79
N ASP A 112 -4.86 0.29 -3.05
CA ASP A 112 -5.91 0.87 -3.89
C ASP A 112 -5.81 0.37 -5.33
N THR A 113 -4.58 0.30 -5.87
CA THR A 113 -4.37 -0.16 -7.24
C THR A 113 -4.73 -1.63 -7.41
N THR A 114 -4.26 -2.48 -6.51
CA THR A 114 -4.56 -3.92 -6.54
C THR A 114 -6.06 -4.15 -6.42
N ARG A 115 -6.73 -3.48 -5.49
CA ARG A 115 -8.18 -3.60 -5.31
C ARG A 115 -8.94 -3.14 -6.54
N LEU A 116 -8.60 -1.96 -7.09
CA LEU A 116 -9.22 -1.43 -8.30
C LEU A 116 -9.09 -2.40 -9.48
N LEU A 117 -7.92 -2.99 -9.68
CA LEU A 117 -7.67 -3.94 -10.77
C LEU A 117 -8.42 -5.25 -10.58
N ILE A 118 -8.50 -5.79 -9.36
CA ILE A 118 -9.26 -7.01 -9.04
C ILE A 118 -10.75 -6.77 -9.30
N ASP A 119 -11.30 -5.70 -8.75
CA ASP A 119 -12.73 -5.39 -8.87
C ASP A 119 -13.11 -5.10 -10.34
N ALA A 120 -12.23 -4.40 -11.10
CA ALA A 120 -12.43 -4.16 -12.53
C ALA A 120 -12.34 -5.43 -13.37
N THR A 121 -11.41 -6.34 -13.05
CA THR A 121 -11.31 -7.64 -13.72
C THR A 121 -12.54 -8.47 -13.48
N ALA A 122 -13.03 -8.53 -12.24
CA ALA A 122 -14.27 -9.24 -11.91
C ALA A 122 -15.47 -8.67 -12.68
N ALA A 123 -15.63 -7.34 -12.68
CA ALA A 123 -16.72 -6.68 -13.43
C ALA A 123 -16.63 -6.92 -14.94
N ALA A 124 -15.42 -6.91 -15.52
CA ALA A 124 -15.22 -7.20 -16.94
C ALA A 124 -15.62 -8.66 -17.29
N ILE A 125 -15.28 -9.62 -16.43
CA ILE A 125 -15.67 -11.03 -16.58
C ILE A 125 -17.19 -11.18 -16.48
N GLU A 126 -17.82 -10.58 -15.48
CA GLU A 126 -19.27 -10.68 -15.23
C GLU A 126 -20.09 -10.06 -16.35
N THR A 127 -19.64 -8.96 -16.91
CA THR A 127 -20.38 -8.22 -17.96
C THR A 127 -20.01 -8.61 -19.38
N GLY A 128 -18.90 -9.32 -19.57
CA GLY A 128 -18.31 -9.58 -20.88
C GLY A 128 -17.82 -8.31 -21.59
N ALA A 129 -17.68 -7.19 -20.88
CA ALA A 129 -17.27 -5.92 -21.44
C ALA A 129 -15.72 -5.80 -21.42
N PRO A 130 -15.12 -5.02 -22.37
CA PRO A 130 -13.69 -4.77 -22.35
C PRO A 130 -13.29 -3.99 -21.10
N LEU A 131 -12.14 -4.33 -20.52
CA LEU A 131 -11.59 -3.62 -19.37
C LEU A 131 -11.02 -2.27 -19.82
N ASP A 132 -11.82 -1.23 -19.67
CA ASP A 132 -11.50 0.16 -20.04
C ASP A 132 -11.94 1.16 -18.96
N HIS A 133 -11.95 2.44 -19.27
CA HIS A 133 -12.37 3.49 -18.34
C HIS A 133 -13.82 3.34 -17.87
N ALA A 134 -14.72 2.83 -18.72
CA ALA A 134 -16.13 2.67 -18.36
C ALA A 134 -16.32 1.64 -17.22
N ILE A 135 -15.52 0.59 -17.22
CA ILE A 135 -15.49 -0.40 -16.12
C ILE A 135 -14.76 0.18 -14.88
N LEU A 136 -13.66 0.91 -15.08
CA LEU A 136 -12.81 1.39 -13.99
C LEU A 136 -13.42 2.58 -13.22
N ASP A 137 -14.10 3.51 -13.92
CA ASP A 137 -14.58 4.76 -13.33
C ASP A 137 -15.57 4.60 -12.16
N PRO A 138 -16.56 3.68 -12.20
CA PRO A 138 -17.52 3.49 -11.11
C PRO A 138 -16.90 2.81 -9.88
N ILE A 139 -15.75 2.14 -10.01
CA ILE A 139 -15.14 1.41 -8.90
C ILE A 139 -14.59 2.40 -7.87
N TRP A 140 -14.91 2.14 -6.62
CA TRP A 140 -14.50 2.99 -5.52
C TRP A 140 -13.01 2.83 -5.19
N VAL A 141 -12.33 3.93 -4.91
CA VAL A 141 -10.98 3.98 -4.33
C VAL A 141 -11.03 4.58 -2.93
N SER A 142 -10.04 4.31 -2.09
CA SER A 142 -10.04 4.77 -0.71
C SER A 142 -10.15 6.30 -0.59
N GLN A 143 -10.65 6.77 0.55
CA GLN A 143 -10.71 8.20 0.84
C GLN A 143 -9.32 8.83 0.77
N ARG A 144 -8.28 8.11 1.22
CA ARG A 144 -6.89 8.55 1.14
C ARG A 144 -6.42 8.82 -0.29
N ALA A 145 -6.78 7.95 -1.24
CA ALA A 145 -6.45 8.16 -2.65
C ALA A 145 -7.21 9.35 -3.23
N ARG A 146 -8.49 9.52 -2.86
CA ARG A 146 -9.31 10.67 -3.27
C ARG A 146 -8.79 11.99 -2.73
N ASP A 147 -8.46 12.05 -1.46
CA ASP A 147 -7.88 13.26 -0.83
C ASP A 147 -6.55 13.64 -1.49
N ALA A 148 -5.74 12.64 -1.86
CA ALA A 148 -4.49 12.85 -2.57
C ALA A 148 -4.69 13.37 -4.01
N GLN A 149 -5.82 13.06 -4.65
CA GLN A 149 -6.20 13.63 -5.96
C GLN A 149 -6.58 15.12 -5.82
N ILE A 150 -7.26 15.48 -4.74
CA ILE A 150 -7.74 16.86 -4.51
C ILE A 150 -6.58 17.80 -4.13
N ASP A 151 -5.66 17.33 -3.29
CA ASP A 151 -4.52 18.14 -2.84
C ASP A 151 -3.18 17.38 -2.98
N PRO A 152 -2.68 17.27 -4.22
CA PRO A 152 -1.43 16.54 -4.49
C PRO A 152 -0.20 17.18 -3.84
N THR A 153 -0.22 18.51 -3.61
CA THR A 153 0.91 19.23 -3.02
C THR A 153 1.08 18.86 -1.54
N ARG A 154 -0.01 18.85 -0.80
CA ARG A 154 -0.07 18.47 0.61
C ARG A 154 0.41 17.03 0.83
N VAL A 155 -0.03 16.13 -0.04
CA VAL A 155 0.35 14.71 0.03
C VAL A 155 1.83 14.50 -0.30
N LYS A 156 2.37 15.19 -1.32
CA LYS A 156 3.81 15.17 -1.63
C LYS A 156 4.65 15.67 -0.47
N ALA A 157 4.25 16.75 0.18
CA ALA A 157 4.94 17.29 1.35
C ALA A 157 4.93 16.28 2.52
N ALA A 158 3.79 15.67 2.81
CA ALA A 158 3.66 14.65 3.84
C ALA A 158 4.51 13.39 3.56
N ARG A 159 4.54 12.92 2.30
CA ARG A 159 5.39 11.78 1.86
C ARG A 159 6.88 12.09 2.04
N ARG A 160 7.35 13.29 1.63
CA ARG A 160 8.75 13.71 1.81
C ARG A 160 9.13 13.79 3.28
N ALA A 161 8.27 14.34 4.12
CA ALA A 161 8.49 14.42 5.56
C ALA A 161 8.55 13.01 6.21
N ALA A 162 7.74 12.06 5.76
CA ALA A 162 7.79 10.68 6.23
C ALA A 162 9.09 9.98 5.79
N ALA A 163 9.50 10.15 4.53
CA ALA A 163 10.73 9.56 4.00
C ALA A 163 12.00 10.11 4.68
N SER A 164 12.01 11.38 5.09
CA SER A 164 13.16 11.99 5.79
C SER A 164 13.31 11.58 7.26
N ARG A 165 12.30 10.92 7.83
CA ARG A 165 12.32 10.42 9.22
C ARG A 165 12.90 9.01 9.36
N VAL A 166 13.19 8.32 8.26
CA VAL A 166 13.86 7.01 8.28
C VAL A 166 15.35 7.26 8.52
N PRO A 167 15.93 6.89 9.69
CA PRO A 167 17.36 6.97 9.91
C PRO A 167 18.07 5.98 8.98
N ARG A 168 19.23 6.42 8.45
CA ARG A 168 20.11 5.56 7.65
C ARG A 168 20.73 4.48 8.51
#